data_eddb906d7a4141320645af825062ea62
#
_entry.id   eddb906d7a4141320645af825062ea62
#
_cell.length_a   1.000
_cell.length_b   1.000
_cell.length_c   1.000
_cell.angle_alpha   90.00
_cell.angle_beta   90.00
_cell.angle_gamma   90.00
#
_symmetry.space_group_name_H-M   'P 1'
#
loop_
_entity.id
_entity.type
_entity.pdbx_description
1 polymer ?
#
loop_
_entity_poly.entity_id
_entity_poly.type
_entity_poly.pdbx_seq_one_letter_code
_entity_poly.pdbx_strand_id
1 'polypeptide(L)'
;MEPLALAPETARVLHDAAVGASQLLQAFLLGVMIKATPGPIFAESLRRGIIGGFRPALAVQLGSLLGTAFWAGWAGVADDLLLQTPLSKQLLSLAAAAVLAMLGWQSVRRARRGPTTSGRTSGSAAWLAGAALSLCNPWAVASSAVVSVAADGNKGDQAPSSLTIIVSYLAGTLLWCVVIAAAIALLRTRLTPRFCVVLDAICGSVMLTIAVGIVWETLPSPV
;
A
#
# COMPACT_ATOMS: atom_id res chain seq x y z
N MET A 1 15.93 53.29 -2.70
CA MET A 1 15.19 52.08 -3.07
C MET A 1 15.24 51.15 -1.84
N GLU A 2 14.27 51.24 -0.95
CA GLU A 2 14.14 50.29 0.15
C GLU A 2 13.77 48.92 -0.42
N PRO A 3 14.46 47.83 -0.02
CA PRO A 3 14.00 46.50 -0.39
C PRO A 3 12.62 46.29 0.24
N LEU A 4 11.64 45.92 -0.57
CA LEU A 4 10.28 45.59 -0.20
C LEU A 4 10.33 44.42 0.82
N ALA A 5 10.56 44.73 2.10
CA ALA A 5 10.48 43.77 3.18
C ALA A 5 9.00 43.32 3.21
N LEU A 6 8.73 42.12 2.77
CA LEU A 6 7.43 41.49 2.92
C LEU A 6 7.02 41.65 4.38
N ALA A 7 5.82 42.18 4.63
CA ALA A 7 5.30 42.32 5.96
C ALA A 7 5.42 40.96 6.70
N PRO A 8 5.80 40.91 7.98
CA PRO A 8 6.05 39.65 8.70
C PRO A 8 4.89 38.66 8.61
N GLU A 9 3.71 39.14 8.39
CA GLU A 9 2.49 38.36 8.17
C GLU A 9 2.48 37.62 6.83
N THR A 10 2.88 38.29 5.75
CA THR A 10 2.98 37.66 4.42
C THR A 10 4.09 36.60 4.38
N ALA A 11 5.20 36.83 5.08
CA ALA A 11 6.28 35.86 5.21
C ALA A 11 5.83 34.61 5.96
N ARG A 12 5.03 34.75 7.01
CA ARG A 12 4.43 33.62 7.75
C ARG A 12 3.45 32.83 6.87
N VAL A 13 2.53 33.49 6.19
CA VAL A 13 1.56 32.83 5.29
C VAL A 13 2.27 32.03 4.20
N LEU A 14 3.33 32.58 3.59
CA LEU A 14 4.13 31.88 2.59
C LEU A 14 4.87 30.68 3.18
N HIS A 15 5.41 30.81 4.38
CA HIS A 15 6.09 29.73 5.08
C HIS A 15 5.11 28.58 5.38
N ASP A 16 3.94 28.88 5.94
CA ASP A 16 2.92 27.90 6.29
C ASP A 16 2.37 27.19 5.06
N ALA A 17 2.16 27.92 3.96
CA ALA A 17 1.75 27.36 2.68
C ALA A 17 2.82 26.39 2.11
N ALA A 18 4.11 26.76 2.22
CA ALA A 18 5.22 25.91 1.78
C ALA A 18 5.33 24.63 2.62
N VAL A 19 5.15 24.73 3.94
CA VAL A 19 5.12 23.58 4.84
C VAL A 19 3.95 22.66 4.51
N GLY A 20 2.74 23.21 4.32
CA GLY A 20 1.57 22.42 3.92
C GLY A 20 1.77 21.70 2.58
N ALA A 21 2.32 22.39 1.57
CA ALA A 21 2.62 21.80 0.27
C ALA A 21 3.66 20.66 0.37
N SER A 22 4.68 20.83 1.21
CA SER A 22 5.69 19.78 1.42
C SER A 22 5.10 18.52 2.05
N GLN A 23 4.16 18.64 2.98
CA GLN A 23 3.46 17.51 3.61
C GLN A 23 2.58 16.77 2.61
N LEU A 24 1.85 17.48 1.76
CA LEU A 24 1.05 16.86 0.71
C LEU A 24 1.93 16.11 -0.28
N LEU A 25 3.07 16.68 -0.67
CA LEU A 25 4.02 15.99 -1.53
C LEU A 25 4.61 14.75 -0.86
N GLN A 26 4.95 14.81 0.41
CA GLN A 26 5.43 13.66 1.18
C GLN A 26 4.38 12.55 1.25
N ALA A 27 3.12 12.88 1.54
CA ALA A 27 2.02 11.92 1.55
C ALA A 27 1.81 11.30 0.16
N PHE A 28 1.86 12.08 -0.90
CA PHE A 28 1.77 11.60 -2.27
C PHE A 28 2.90 10.62 -2.60
N LEU A 29 4.16 11.00 -2.33
CA LEU A 29 5.33 10.15 -2.57
C LEU A 29 5.27 8.88 -1.73
N LEU A 30 4.81 8.97 -0.49
CA LEU A 30 4.59 7.81 0.38
C LEU A 30 3.60 6.84 -0.25
N GLY A 31 2.50 7.34 -0.83
CA GLY A 31 1.53 6.54 -1.56
C GLY A 31 2.14 5.78 -2.75
N VAL A 32 2.98 6.47 -3.53
CA VAL A 32 3.75 5.87 -4.63
C VAL A 32 4.70 4.79 -4.11
N MET A 33 5.51 5.09 -3.09
CA MET A 33 6.55 4.19 -2.58
C MET A 33 5.97 2.93 -1.95
N ILE A 34 4.93 3.06 -1.13
CA ILE A 34 4.25 1.92 -0.49
C ILE A 34 3.65 1.02 -1.57
N LYS A 35 3.03 1.60 -2.59
CA LYS A 35 2.40 0.83 -3.66
C LYS A 35 3.41 0.23 -4.65
N ALA A 36 4.60 0.82 -4.75
CA ALA A 36 5.70 0.30 -5.57
C ALA A 36 6.32 -0.98 -5.00
N THR A 37 6.10 -1.27 -3.73
CA THR A 37 6.63 -2.48 -3.09
C THR A 37 6.01 -3.73 -3.73
N PRO A 38 6.82 -4.64 -4.27
CA PRO A 38 6.32 -5.86 -4.89
C PRO A 38 5.63 -6.75 -3.85
N GLY A 39 4.40 -7.17 -4.17
CA GLY A 39 3.58 -7.97 -3.26
C GLY A 39 2.52 -8.78 -4.02
N PRO A 40 1.58 -9.45 -3.32
CA PRO A 40 0.58 -10.31 -3.94
C PRO A 40 -0.34 -9.56 -4.91
N ILE A 41 -0.62 -8.28 -4.65
CA ILE A 41 -1.43 -7.44 -5.55
C ILE A 41 -0.67 -7.20 -6.86
N PHE A 42 0.64 -6.92 -6.77
CA PHE A 42 1.50 -6.76 -7.95
C PHE A 42 1.56 -8.06 -8.76
N ALA A 43 1.79 -9.21 -8.10
CA ALA A 43 1.84 -10.51 -8.75
C ALA A 43 0.52 -10.87 -9.45
N GLU A 44 -0.63 -10.60 -8.82
CA GLU A 44 -1.96 -10.84 -9.42
C GLU A 44 -2.22 -9.89 -10.59
N SER A 45 -1.84 -8.61 -10.47
CA SER A 45 -1.94 -7.62 -11.54
C SER A 45 -1.09 -8.03 -12.75
N LEU A 46 0.15 -8.47 -12.50
CA LEU A 46 1.06 -8.97 -13.53
C LEU A 46 0.50 -10.20 -14.24
N ARG A 47 0.05 -11.20 -13.46
CA ARG A 47 -0.52 -12.44 -14.01
C ARG A 47 -1.70 -12.17 -14.94
N ARG A 48 -2.63 -11.31 -14.54
CA ARG A 48 -3.78 -10.96 -15.37
C ARG A 48 -3.42 -10.05 -16.53
N GLY A 49 -2.45 -9.16 -16.31
CA GLY A 49 -1.98 -8.21 -17.31
C GLY A 49 -1.20 -8.87 -18.45
N ILE A 50 -0.42 -9.92 -18.20
CA ILE A 50 0.26 -10.68 -19.25
C ILE A 50 -0.75 -11.30 -20.20
N ILE A 51 -1.87 -11.84 -19.70
CA ILE A 51 -2.90 -12.49 -20.50
C ILE A 51 -3.82 -11.46 -21.18
N GLY A 52 -4.34 -10.52 -20.42
CA GLY A 52 -5.41 -9.59 -20.82
C GLY A 52 -4.98 -8.15 -21.11
N GLY A 53 -3.72 -7.80 -20.88
CA GLY A 53 -3.19 -6.46 -21.10
C GLY A 53 -3.57 -5.45 -20.00
N PHE A 54 -3.67 -4.18 -20.39
CA PHE A 54 -3.86 -3.05 -19.48
C PHE A 54 -5.11 -3.17 -18.59
N ARG A 55 -6.27 -3.45 -19.19
CA ARG A 55 -7.56 -3.40 -18.47
C ARG A 55 -7.65 -4.34 -17.27
N PRO A 56 -7.33 -5.65 -17.37
CA PRO A 56 -7.38 -6.54 -16.20
C PRO A 56 -6.27 -6.23 -15.19
N ALA A 57 -5.10 -5.77 -15.62
CA ALA A 57 -4.05 -5.31 -14.70
C ALA A 57 -4.54 -4.11 -13.88
N LEU A 58 -5.11 -3.10 -14.54
CA LEU A 58 -5.65 -1.91 -13.90
C LEU A 58 -6.84 -2.26 -12.99
N ALA A 59 -7.71 -3.19 -13.38
CA ALA A 59 -8.85 -3.59 -12.57
C ALA A 59 -8.40 -4.17 -11.20
N VAL A 60 -7.34 -4.98 -11.15
CA VAL A 60 -6.75 -5.46 -9.89
C VAL A 60 -6.23 -4.29 -9.06
N GLN A 61 -5.51 -3.38 -9.68
CA GLN A 61 -4.93 -2.22 -9.01
C GLN A 61 -6.00 -1.28 -8.44
N LEU A 62 -7.06 -0.98 -9.22
CA LEU A 62 -8.19 -0.17 -8.75
C LEU A 62 -8.98 -0.86 -7.63
N GLY A 63 -9.18 -2.18 -7.73
CA GLY A 63 -9.76 -2.95 -6.64
C GLY A 63 -8.94 -2.82 -5.36
N SER A 64 -7.62 -2.92 -5.47
CA SER A 64 -6.73 -2.77 -4.33
C SER A 64 -6.70 -1.34 -3.75
N LEU A 65 -6.98 -0.32 -4.57
CA LEU A 65 -7.07 1.07 -4.10
C LEU A 65 -8.23 1.26 -3.11
N LEU A 66 -9.36 0.55 -3.32
CA LEU A 66 -10.47 0.59 -2.36
C LEU A 66 -10.09 0.04 -0.99
N GLY A 67 -9.38 -1.08 -0.94
CA GLY A 67 -8.89 -1.63 0.32
C GLY A 67 -7.88 -0.68 0.99
N THR A 68 -7.01 -0.04 0.20
CA THR A 68 -6.09 0.99 0.69
C THR A 68 -6.85 2.21 1.25
N ALA A 69 -7.89 2.69 0.53
CA ALA A 69 -8.71 3.81 0.98
C ALA A 69 -9.49 3.48 2.26
N PHE A 70 -10.03 2.26 2.34
CA PHE A 70 -10.70 1.77 3.54
C PHE A 70 -9.77 1.82 4.76
N TRP A 71 -8.55 1.25 4.64
CA TRP A 71 -7.59 1.24 5.74
C TRP A 71 -7.07 2.64 6.09
N ALA A 72 -6.82 3.49 5.09
CA ALA A 72 -6.39 4.86 5.32
C ALA A 72 -7.47 5.70 6.05
N GLY A 73 -8.74 5.50 5.72
CA GLY A 73 -9.86 6.15 6.42
C GLY A 73 -10.12 5.57 7.82
N TRP A 74 -9.85 4.28 8.01
CA TRP A 74 -10.06 3.59 9.28
C TRP A 74 -8.92 3.80 10.28
N ALA A 75 -7.73 4.15 9.80
CA ALA A 75 -6.52 4.22 10.62
C ALA A 75 -6.64 5.19 11.80
N GLY A 76 -7.23 6.38 11.59
CA GLY A 76 -7.45 7.36 12.66
C GLY A 76 -8.41 6.85 13.74
N VAL A 77 -9.38 6.01 13.38
CA VAL A 77 -10.32 5.41 14.35
C VAL A 77 -9.67 4.20 15.04
N ALA A 78 -8.83 3.47 14.32
CA ALA A 78 -8.16 2.28 14.83
C ALA A 78 -7.10 2.61 15.89
N ASP A 79 -6.39 3.73 15.77
CA ASP A 79 -5.41 4.17 16.76
C ASP A 79 -6.06 4.41 18.11
N ASP A 80 -7.24 5.04 18.14
CA ASP A 80 -7.95 5.32 19.39
C ASP A 80 -8.61 4.08 20.02
N LEU A 81 -9.04 3.10 19.23
CA LEU A 81 -9.78 1.94 19.72
C LEU A 81 -8.93 0.67 19.91
N LEU A 82 -8.00 0.41 18.99
CA LEU A 82 -7.30 -0.88 18.91
C LEU A 82 -5.88 -0.84 19.50
N LEU A 83 -5.25 0.33 19.61
CA LEU A 83 -3.85 0.44 20.02
C LEU A 83 -3.66 0.91 21.46
N GLN A 84 -4.73 0.98 22.27
CA GLN A 84 -4.67 1.48 23.64
C GLN A 84 -4.06 0.50 24.63
N THR A 85 -4.11 -0.81 24.40
CA THR A 85 -3.57 -1.80 25.32
C THR A 85 -2.42 -2.60 24.71
N PRO A 86 -1.42 -3.03 25.52
CA PRO A 86 -0.36 -3.92 25.05
C PRO A 86 -0.89 -5.21 24.43
N LEU A 87 -1.98 -5.75 24.99
CA LEU A 87 -2.62 -6.98 24.53
C LEU A 87 -3.24 -6.81 23.14
N SER A 88 -3.95 -5.69 22.89
CA SER A 88 -4.55 -5.44 21.58
C SER A 88 -3.50 -5.27 20.50
N LYS A 89 -2.38 -4.58 20.78
CA LYS A 89 -1.22 -4.48 19.88
C LYS A 89 -0.65 -5.86 19.54
N GLN A 90 -0.46 -6.70 20.56
CA GLN A 90 0.07 -8.04 20.39
C GLN A 90 -0.86 -8.93 19.53
N LEU A 91 -2.17 -8.92 19.82
CA LEU A 91 -3.15 -9.68 19.04
C LEU A 91 -3.22 -9.20 17.58
N LEU A 92 -3.17 -7.89 17.34
CA LEU A 92 -3.18 -7.32 16.01
C LEU A 92 -1.91 -7.71 15.22
N SER A 93 -0.74 -7.66 15.87
CA SER A 93 0.54 -8.08 15.28
C SER A 93 0.52 -9.57 14.90
N LEU A 94 0.02 -10.44 15.77
CA LEU A 94 -0.09 -11.87 15.51
C LEU A 94 -1.11 -12.17 14.38
N ALA A 95 -2.24 -11.46 14.35
CA ALA A 95 -3.22 -11.58 13.28
C ALA A 95 -2.60 -11.14 11.94
N ALA A 96 -1.85 -10.03 11.93
CA ALA A 96 -1.13 -9.56 10.76
C ALA A 96 -0.08 -10.58 10.28
N ALA A 97 0.70 -11.17 11.20
CA ALA A 97 1.67 -12.21 10.89
C ALA A 97 1.00 -13.45 10.30
N ALA A 98 -0.13 -13.89 10.85
CA ALA A 98 -0.89 -15.03 10.35
C ALA A 98 -1.39 -14.81 8.90
N VAL A 99 -1.92 -13.62 8.61
CA VAL A 99 -2.36 -13.26 7.25
C VAL A 99 -1.18 -13.20 6.29
N LEU A 100 -0.06 -12.60 6.69
CA LEU A 100 1.18 -12.57 5.88
C LEU A 100 1.70 -13.98 5.59
N ALA A 101 1.71 -14.84 6.60
CA ALA A 101 2.12 -16.23 6.46
C ALA A 101 1.20 -16.98 5.48
N MET A 102 -0.11 -16.79 5.59
CA MET A 102 -1.10 -17.39 4.68
C MET A 102 -0.91 -16.92 3.23
N LEU A 103 -0.77 -15.61 3.01
CA LEU A 103 -0.57 -15.04 1.67
C LEU A 103 0.80 -15.44 1.08
N GLY A 104 1.84 -15.42 1.89
CA GLY A 104 3.18 -15.88 1.51
C GLY A 104 3.18 -17.36 1.12
N TRP A 105 2.55 -18.21 1.91
CA TRP A 105 2.38 -19.62 1.60
C TRP A 105 1.61 -19.87 0.31
N GLN A 106 0.50 -19.14 0.09
CA GLN A 106 -0.28 -19.22 -1.15
C GLN A 106 0.56 -18.82 -2.37
N SER A 107 1.39 -17.77 -2.24
CA SER A 107 2.29 -17.34 -3.33
C SER A 107 3.35 -18.40 -3.64
N VAL A 108 3.99 -18.96 -2.63
CA VAL A 108 4.95 -20.07 -2.81
C VAL A 108 4.28 -21.31 -3.42
N ARG A 109 3.07 -21.66 -2.97
CA ARG A 109 2.32 -22.78 -3.56
C ARG A 109 1.97 -22.52 -5.03
N ARG A 110 1.62 -21.28 -5.42
CA ARG A 110 1.39 -20.91 -6.82
C ARG A 110 2.68 -21.04 -7.64
N ALA A 111 3.80 -20.56 -7.11
CA ALA A 111 5.10 -20.69 -7.75
C ALA A 111 5.47 -22.16 -8.02
N ARG A 112 5.23 -23.05 -7.04
CA ARG A 112 5.50 -24.49 -7.19
C ARG A 112 4.58 -25.20 -8.20
N ARG A 113 3.35 -24.71 -8.42
CA ARG A 113 2.41 -25.28 -9.38
C ARG A 113 2.72 -24.90 -10.83
N GLY A 114 3.66 -23.98 -11.03
CA GLY A 114 4.05 -23.52 -12.33
C GLY A 114 3.06 -22.50 -12.95
N PRO A 115 3.33 -22.05 -14.16
CA PRO A 115 2.54 -21.03 -14.82
C PRO A 115 1.14 -21.57 -15.15
N THR A 116 0.13 -21.06 -14.45
CA THR A 116 -1.27 -21.34 -14.78
C THR A 116 -1.74 -20.30 -15.80
N THR A 117 -1.97 -20.73 -17.02
CA THR A 117 -2.73 -19.98 -18.02
C THR A 117 -4.23 -20.04 -17.66
N SER A 118 -4.61 -19.50 -16.52
CA SER A 118 -6.03 -19.40 -16.16
C SER A 118 -6.74 -18.47 -17.11
N GLY A 119 -7.80 -18.98 -17.72
CA GLY A 119 -8.57 -18.35 -18.77
C GLY A 119 -9.03 -16.92 -18.46
N ARG A 120 -9.60 -16.29 -19.50
CA ARG A 120 -10.16 -14.92 -19.50
C ARG A 120 -11.00 -14.69 -18.24
N THR A 121 -10.42 -14.05 -17.24
CA THR A 121 -11.16 -13.62 -16.06
C THR A 121 -11.88 -12.32 -16.36
N SER A 122 -13.18 -12.28 -16.07
CA SER A 122 -14.00 -11.06 -16.13
C SER A 122 -13.33 -9.91 -15.38
N GLY A 123 -13.50 -8.68 -15.89
CA GLY A 123 -12.96 -7.47 -15.21
C GLY A 123 -13.46 -7.32 -13.76
N SER A 124 -14.72 -7.72 -13.51
CA SER A 124 -15.29 -7.74 -12.15
C SER A 124 -14.56 -8.71 -11.21
N ALA A 125 -14.21 -9.91 -11.69
CA ALA A 125 -13.41 -10.86 -10.90
C ALA A 125 -11.98 -10.36 -10.66
N ALA A 126 -11.41 -9.55 -11.56
CA ALA A 126 -10.11 -8.95 -11.37
C ALA A 126 -10.14 -7.87 -10.28
N TRP A 127 -11.15 -7.03 -10.33
CA TRP A 127 -11.36 -5.96 -9.36
C TRP A 127 -11.61 -6.51 -7.95
N LEU A 128 -12.50 -7.49 -7.81
CA LEU A 128 -12.76 -8.16 -6.54
C LEU A 128 -11.52 -8.83 -5.95
N ALA A 129 -10.70 -9.46 -6.79
CA ALA A 129 -9.44 -10.05 -6.34
C ALA A 129 -8.48 -8.99 -5.77
N GLY A 130 -8.37 -7.84 -6.43
CA GLY A 130 -7.58 -6.72 -5.94
C GLY A 130 -8.09 -6.17 -4.61
N ALA A 131 -9.41 -5.97 -4.50
CA ALA A 131 -10.05 -5.49 -3.28
C ALA A 131 -9.85 -6.47 -2.11
N ALA A 132 -10.13 -7.76 -2.32
CA ALA A 132 -9.95 -8.79 -1.31
C ALA A 132 -8.48 -8.90 -0.85
N LEU A 133 -7.54 -8.91 -1.79
CA LEU A 133 -6.11 -8.96 -1.46
C LEU A 133 -5.67 -7.73 -0.66
N SER A 134 -6.22 -6.55 -0.93
CA SER A 134 -5.87 -5.33 -0.19
C SER A 134 -6.51 -5.28 1.18
N LEU A 135 -7.79 -5.68 1.31
CA LEU A 135 -8.48 -5.71 2.59
C LEU A 135 -7.88 -6.74 3.56
N CYS A 136 -7.43 -7.88 3.03
CA CYS A 136 -6.78 -8.93 3.81
C CYS A 136 -5.26 -8.73 3.94
N ASN A 137 -4.71 -7.62 3.47
CA ASN A 137 -3.27 -7.39 3.49
C ASN A 137 -2.86 -6.60 4.73
N PRO A 138 -2.16 -7.21 5.71
CA PRO A 138 -1.71 -6.51 6.91
C PRO A 138 -0.71 -5.40 6.61
N TRP A 139 0.01 -5.47 5.49
CA TRP A 139 0.86 -4.37 5.03
C TRP A 139 0.05 -3.11 4.70
N ALA A 140 -1.19 -3.26 4.20
CA ALA A 140 -2.11 -2.14 3.98
C ALA A 140 -2.52 -1.50 5.32
N VAL A 141 -2.74 -2.31 6.37
CA VAL A 141 -3.01 -1.81 7.72
C VAL A 141 -1.80 -1.07 8.27
N ALA A 142 -0.61 -1.68 8.23
CA ALA A 142 0.61 -1.05 8.72
C ALA A 142 0.95 0.26 8.00
N SER A 143 0.77 0.29 6.67
CA SER A 143 1.00 1.50 5.88
C SER A 143 -0.01 2.60 6.16
N SER A 144 -1.24 2.26 6.52
CA SER A 144 -2.26 3.24 6.91
C SER A 144 -1.93 3.91 8.25
N ALA A 145 -1.36 3.18 9.20
CA ALA A 145 -0.87 3.75 10.46
C ALA A 145 0.24 4.81 10.23
N VAL A 146 1.14 4.57 9.26
CA VAL A 146 2.14 5.58 8.88
C VAL A 146 1.49 6.85 8.32
N VAL A 147 0.41 6.70 7.55
CA VAL A 147 -0.35 7.85 7.01
C VAL A 147 -1.06 8.61 8.13
N SER A 148 -1.61 7.92 9.13
CA SER A 148 -2.25 8.55 10.30
C SER A 148 -1.24 9.35 11.12
N VAL A 149 -0.08 8.77 11.42
CA VAL A 149 1.00 9.48 12.13
C VAL A 149 1.45 10.72 11.37
N ALA A 150 1.56 10.63 10.03
CA ALA A 150 1.90 11.78 9.19
C ALA A 150 0.79 12.85 9.20
N ALA A 151 -0.49 12.43 9.33
CA ALA A 151 -1.63 13.33 9.42
C ALA A 151 -1.75 13.99 10.80
N ASP A 152 -1.41 13.28 11.88
CA ASP A 152 -1.50 13.78 13.27
C ASP A 152 -0.27 14.57 13.73
N GLY A 153 0.87 14.34 13.12
CA GLY A 153 2.16 14.89 13.55
C GLY A 153 2.31 16.40 13.40
N ASN A 154 1.34 17.08 12.78
CA ASN A 154 1.45 18.52 12.50
C ASN A 154 0.14 19.26 12.79
N LYS A 155 -0.14 19.51 14.06
CA LYS A 155 -1.33 20.23 14.54
C LYS A 155 -1.10 21.75 14.63
N GLY A 156 -0.49 22.38 13.62
CA GLY A 156 -0.47 23.83 13.52
C GLY A 156 -1.78 24.37 12.95
N ASP A 157 -2.15 25.61 13.28
CA ASP A 157 -3.40 26.25 12.82
C ASP A 157 -3.58 26.28 11.27
N GLN A 158 -2.50 26.08 10.53
CA GLN A 158 -2.44 26.08 9.05
C GLN A 158 -2.08 24.70 8.46
N ALA A 159 -2.03 23.63 9.27
CA ALA A 159 -1.71 22.30 8.77
C ALA A 159 -2.83 21.77 7.85
N PRO A 160 -2.49 21.03 6.77
CA PRO A 160 -3.49 20.38 5.93
C PRO A 160 -4.37 19.45 6.78
N SER A 161 -5.66 19.43 6.50
CA SER A 161 -6.54 18.50 7.20
C SER A 161 -6.14 17.05 6.94
N SER A 162 -6.40 16.17 7.90
CA SER A 162 -6.13 14.72 7.76
C SER A 162 -6.74 14.15 6.48
N LEU A 163 -7.92 14.64 6.09
CA LEU A 163 -8.56 14.26 4.84
C LEU A 163 -7.73 14.65 3.62
N THR A 164 -7.14 15.86 3.61
CA THR A 164 -6.31 16.34 2.49
C THR A 164 -5.03 15.49 2.35
N ILE A 165 -4.43 15.09 3.46
CA ILE A 165 -3.25 14.20 3.49
C ILE A 165 -3.63 12.82 2.94
N ILE A 166 -4.75 12.25 3.38
CA ILE A 166 -5.25 10.95 2.89
C ILE A 166 -5.54 11.02 1.38
N VAL A 167 -6.17 12.09 0.91
CA VAL A 167 -6.45 12.27 -0.52
C VAL A 167 -5.16 12.36 -1.33
N SER A 168 -4.15 13.09 -0.83
CA SER A 168 -2.84 13.18 -1.49
C SER A 168 -2.13 11.82 -1.55
N TYR A 169 -2.16 11.06 -0.46
CA TYR A 169 -1.65 9.69 -0.41
C TYR A 169 -2.35 8.77 -1.42
N LEU A 170 -3.68 8.82 -1.49
CA LEU A 170 -4.46 8.03 -2.44
C LEU A 170 -4.21 8.45 -3.90
N ALA A 171 -3.97 9.73 -4.15
CA ALA A 171 -3.59 10.22 -5.48
C ALA A 171 -2.24 9.64 -5.93
N GLY A 172 -1.23 9.60 -5.05
CA GLY A 172 0.05 8.93 -5.32
C GLY A 172 -0.12 7.43 -5.56
N THR A 173 -0.94 6.77 -4.75
CA THR A 173 -1.29 5.36 -4.92
C THR A 173 -1.98 5.10 -6.28
N LEU A 174 -2.94 5.94 -6.67
CA LEU A 174 -3.65 5.86 -7.94
C LEU A 174 -2.71 6.06 -9.13
N LEU A 175 -1.83 7.05 -9.06
CA LEU A 175 -0.81 7.26 -10.09
C LEU A 175 0.01 5.98 -10.31
N TRP A 176 0.50 5.37 -9.23
CA TRP A 176 1.27 4.13 -9.34
C TRP A 176 0.45 2.98 -9.92
N CYS A 177 -0.83 2.85 -9.55
CA CYS A 177 -1.73 1.84 -10.12
C CYS A 177 -1.81 1.93 -11.65
N VAL A 178 -1.90 3.15 -12.19
CA VAL A 178 -1.95 3.39 -13.64
C VAL A 178 -0.59 3.11 -14.28
N VAL A 179 0.49 3.60 -13.67
CA VAL A 179 1.86 3.41 -14.17
C VAL A 179 2.21 1.93 -14.26
N ILE A 180 1.95 1.16 -13.21
CA ILE A 180 2.29 -0.26 -13.22
C ILE A 180 1.42 -1.07 -14.17
N ALA A 181 0.12 -0.74 -14.28
CA ALA A 181 -0.76 -1.40 -15.26
C ALA A 181 -0.33 -1.10 -16.71
N ALA A 182 0.10 0.13 -16.99
CA ALA A 182 0.64 0.51 -18.28
C ALA A 182 1.97 -0.20 -18.56
N ALA A 183 2.88 -0.23 -17.58
CA ALA A 183 4.16 -0.92 -17.70
C ALA A 183 3.96 -2.42 -18.01
N ILE A 184 3.06 -3.09 -17.29
CA ILE A 184 2.71 -4.50 -17.54
C ILE A 184 2.18 -4.68 -18.95
N ALA A 185 1.29 -3.80 -19.41
CA ALA A 185 0.71 -3.88 -20.75
C ALA A 185 1.75 -3.69 -21.86
N LEU A 186 2.68 -2.77 -21.67
CA LEU A 186 3.76 -2.49 -22.63
C LEU A 186 4.80 -3.62 -22.67
N LEU A 187 5.13 -4.16 -21.49
CA LEU A 187 6.16 -5.20 -21.37
C LEU A 187 5.59 -6.65 -21.52
N ARG A 188 4.28 -6.83 -21.66
CA ARG A 188 3.63 -8.16 -21.68
C ARG A 188 4.24 -9.14 -22.70
N THR A 189 4.72 -8.63 -23.83
CA THR A 189 5.35 -9.45 -24.88
C THR A 189 6.75 -9.95 -24.48
N ARG A 190 7.39 -9.29 -23.52
CA ARG A 190 8.71 -9.64 -23.00
C ARG A 190 8.64 -10.39 -21.67
N LEU A 191 7.50 -10.29 -20.97
CA LEU A 191 7.26 -10.96 -19.69
C LEU A 191 6.85 -12.42 -19.95
N THR A 192 7.69 -13.32 -19.54
CA THR A 192 7.42 -14.75 -19.68
C THR A 192 6.59 -15.26 -18.49
N PRO A 193 5.80 -16.35 -18.65
CA PRO A 193 5.11 -16.98 -17.52
C PRO A 193 6.06 -17.43 -16.41
N ARG A 194 7.31 -17.74 -16.74
CA ARG A 194 8.38 -18.06 -15.75
C ARG A 194 8.72 -16.88 -14.84
N PHE A 195 8.67 -15.65 -15.38
CA PHE A 195 8.88 -14.46 -14.59
C PHE A 195 7.82 -14.31 -13.48
N CYS A 196 6.55 -14.62 -13.77
CA CYS A 196 5.49 -14.65 -12.75
C CYS A 196 5.78 -15.67 -11.64
N VAL A 197 6.26 -16.85 -12.00
CA VAL A 197 6.60 -17.90 -11.03
C VAL A 197 7.73 -17.44 -10.11
N VAL A 198 8.78 -16.86 -10.67
CA VAL A 198 9.91 -16.32 -9.87
C VAL A 198 9.43 -15.19 -8.96
N LEU A 199 8.60 -14.30 -9.48
CA LEU A 199 8.05 -13.19 -8.68
C LEU A 199 7.16 -13.70 -7.55
N ASP A 200 6.26 -14.66 -7.81
CA ASP A 200 5.43 -15.30 -6.78
C ASP A 200 6.30 -15.99 -5.70
N ALA A 201 7.40 -16.62 -6.10
CA ALA A 201 8.34 -17.26 -5.15
C ALA A 201 9.03 -16.20 -4.28
N ILE A 202 9.56 -15.12 -4.88
CA ILE A 202 10.25 -14.05 -4.16
C ILE A 202 9.27 -13.34 -3.21
N CYS A 203 8.12 -12.88 -3.71
CA CYS A 203 7.12 -12.20 -2.90
C CYS A 203 6.63 -13.08 -1.74
N GLY A 204 6.37 -14.36 -2.03
CA GLY A 204 5.95 -15.33 -1.01
C GLY A 204 7.00 -15.56 0.06
N SER A 205 8.27 -15.67 -0.33
CA SER A 205 9.38 -15.84 0.62
C SER A 205 9.57 -14.62 1.51
N VAL A 206 9.56 -13.42 0.91
CA VAL A 206 9.68 -12.16 1.67
C VAL A 206 8.55 -12.02 2.68
N MET A 207 7.30 -12.32 2.29
CA MET A 207 6.16 -12.27 3.20
C MET A 207 6.28 -13.26 4.37
N LEU A 208 6.74 -14.46 4.09
CA LEU A 208 6.98 -15.47 5.14
C LEU A 208 8.08 -15.02 6.10
N THR A 209 9.17 -14.43 5.60
CA THR A 209 10.25 -13.89 6.43
C THR A 209 9.74 -12.76 7.33
N ILE A 210 8.95 -11.83 6.78
CA ILE A 210 8.36 -10.73 7.57
C ILE A 210 7.41 -11.30 8.63
N ALA A 211 6.57 -12.29 8.28
CA ALA A 211 5.65 -12.92 9.22
C ALA A 211 6.40 -13.57 10.40
N VAL A 212 7.49 -14.28 10.13
CA VAL A 212 8.35 -14.87 11.16
C VAL A 212 9.00 -13.78 12.03
N GLY A 213 9.49 -12.68 11.43
CA GLY A 213 10.06 -11.55 12.17
C GLY A 213 9.05 -10.94 13.14
N ILE A 214 7.81 -10.67 12.69
CA ILE A 214 6.74 -10.13 13.53
C ILE A 214 6.43 -11.08 14.71
N VAL A 215 6.32 -12.38 14.45
CA VAL A 215 6.09 -13.38 15.51
C VAL A 215 7.24 -13.38 16.51
N TRP A 216 8.48 -13.32 16.04
CA TRP A 216 9.68 -13.29 16.88
C TRP A 216 9.72 -12.08 17.82
N GLU A 217 9.40 -10.90 17.32
CA GLU A 217 9.35 -9.65 18.10
C GLU A 217 8.16 -9.59 19.06
N THR A 218 7.06 -10.31 18.73
CA THR A 218 5.81 -10.25 19.51
C THR A 218 5.80 -11.28 20.66
N LEU A 219 6.57 -12.35 20.53
CA LEU A 219 6.70 -13.34 21.62
C LEU A 219 7.67 -12.83 22.69
N PRO A 220 7.29 -12.93 23.98
CA PRO A 220 8.20 -12.57 25.05
C PRO A 220 9.47 -13.44 24.97
N SER A 221 10.63 -12.78 25.01
CA SER A 221 11.91 -13.48 25.11
C SER A 221 11.86 -14.43 26.31
N PRO A 222 12.23 -15.70 26.17
CA PRO A 222 12.40 -16.55 27.35
C PRO A 222 13.49 -15.94 28.22
N VAL A 223 13.11 -15.55 29.46
CA VAL A 223 14.01 -15.04 30.51
C VAL A 223 14.84 -16.21 31.02
#